data_b45302c0fac7a3239a2b3fdf970a8ec6
#
_entry.id   b45302c0fac7a3239a2b3fdf970a8ec6
#
_cell.length_a   1.000
_cell.length_b   1.000
_cell.length_c   1.000
_cell.angle_alpha   90.00
_cell.angle_beta   90.00
_cell.angle_gamma   90.00
#
_symmetry.space_group_name_H-M   'P 1'
#
loop_
_entity.id
_entity.type
_entity.pdbx_description
1 polymer ?
#
loop_
_entity_poly.entity_id
_entity_poly.type
_entity_poly.pdbx_seq_one_letter_code
_entity_poly.pdbx_strand_id
1 'polypeptide(L)'
;WIAQKQGRSKDGKDYTDSAVLKMLHMSLRKEISFEEITDKYNIVTCSISYEIDPLAKEKITSNSEEEKKYGEDVSHIFKGIMNNKGQVHLSIGEQIKGRFNVEELTKKIDSEIIKNYKLWETNEYAFKFLKDNLHDSSLRRAKNYYDELLATVTKDELNDIMTQYANPVLAKEGLNL
;
A
#
# COMPACT_ATOMS: atom_id res chain seq x y z
N TRP A 1 -9.76 14.78 -1.51
CA TRP A 1 -9.12 13.46 -1.53
C TRP A 1 -8.77 13.06 -2.95
N ILE A 2 -7.56 12.59 -3.17
CA ILE A 2 -7.10 12.04 -4.43
C ILE A 2 -6.26 10.79 -4.16
N ALA A 3 -6.44 9.73 -4.94
CA ALA A 3 -5.58 8.55 -4.88
C ALA A 3 -4.20 8.89 -5.49
N GLN A 4 -3.13 8.37 -4.88
CA GLN A 4 -1.75 8.64 -5.34
C GLN A 4 -1.39 7.97 -6.67
N LYS A 5 -2.17 6.97 -7.10
CA LYS A 5 -2.04 6.29 -8.39
C LYS A 5 -3.36 5.70 -8.84
N GLN A 6 -3.44 5.32 -10.09
CA GLN A 6 -4.58 4.57 -10.61
C GLN A 6 -4.57 3.13 -10.08
N GLY A 7 -5.73 2.66 -9.64
CA GLY A 7 -5.91 1.31 -9.12
C GLY A 7 -5.42 1.16 -7.68
N ARG A 8 -5.47 -0.08 -7.19
CA ARG A 8 -5.04 -0.46 -5.84
C ARG A 8 -3.62 -1.04 -5.85
N SER A 9 -2.91 -0.93 -4.74
CA SER A 9 -1.65 -1.64 -4.55
C SER A 9 -1.92 -3.14 -4.46
N LYS A 10 -1.28 -3.92 -5.33
CA LYS A 10 -1.45 -5.37 -5.40
C LYS A 10 -0.31 -6.13 -4.72
N ASP A 11 0.82 -5.49 -4.58
CA ASP A 11 2.08 -6.09 -4.12
C ASP A 11 2.57 -5.51 -2.79
N GLY A 12 1.78 -4.67 -2.13
CA GLY A 12 2.19 -3.97 -0.91
C GLY A 12 3.23 -2.86 -1.13
N LYS A 13 3.59 -2.57 -2.38
CA LYS A 13 4.45 -1.43 -2.75
C LYS A 13 3.56 -0.27 -3.18
N ASP A 14 3.64 0.80 -2.44
CA ASP A 14 2.74 1.94 -2.61
C ASP A 14 3.54 3.18 -3.03
N TYR A 15 3.54 3.46 -4.34
CA TYR A 15 4.26 4.59 -4.92
C TYR A 15 3.28 5.58 -5.54
N THR A 16 3.63 6.86 -5.43
CA THR A 16 2.90 7.94 -6.07
C THR A 16 3.19 7.98 -7.57
N ASP A 17 2.14 7.97 -8.38
CA ASP A 17 2.28 8.24 -9.81
C ASP A 17 2.45 9.75 -10.02
N SER A 18 3.60 10.14 -10.59
CA SER A 18 3.90 11.54 -10.90
C SER A 18 2.86 12.21 -11.82
N ALA A 19 2.13 11.41 -12.60
CA ALA A 19 1.05 11.92 -13.46
C ALA A 19 -0.07 12.57 -12.63
N VAL A 20 -0.35 12.08 -11.43
CA VAL A 20 -1.35 12.68 -10.53
C VAL A 20 -0.96 14.09 -10.15
N LEU A 21 0.31 14.32 -9.81
CA LEU A 21 0.82 15.65 -9.46
C LEU A 21 0.81 16.60 -10.66
N LYS A 22 1.19 16.10 -11.83
CA LYS A 22 1.12 16.86 -13.09
C LYS A 22 -0.33 17.23 -13.42
N MET A 23 -1.29 16.33 -13.22
CA MET A 23 -2.72 16.63 -13.44
C MET A 23 -3.23 17.70 -12.48
N LEU A 24 -2.84 17.67 -11.21
CA LEU A 24 -3.18 18.73 -10.25
C LEU A 24 -2.63 20.09 -10.70
N HIS A 25 -1.37 20.12 -11.16
CA HIS A 25 -0.76 21.37 -11.66
C HIS A 25 -1.41 21.86 -12.97
N MET A 26 -1.92 20.96 -13.81
CA MET A 26 -2.51 21.36 -15.12
C MET A 26 -3.61 22.40 -14.99
N SER A 27 -4.40 22.37 -13.93
CA SER A 27 -5.46 23.37 -13.68
C SER A 27 -4.91 24.76 -13.38
N LEU A 28 -3.69 24.86 -12.88
CA LEU A 28 -3.03 26.09 -12.43
C LEU A 28 -1.82 26.50 -13.28
N ARG A 29 -1.49 25.75 -14.34
CA ARG A 29 -0.25 25.89 -15.12
C ARG A 29 -0.06 27.28 -15.77
N LYS A 30 -1.13 28.08 -15.89
CA LYS A 30 -1.09 29.44 -16.43
C LYS A 30 -0.81 30.51 -15.33
N GLU A 31 -0.95 30.12 -14.06
CA GLU A 31 -0.86 31.04 -12.91
C GLU A 31 0.43 30.82 -12.11
N ILE A 32 0.86 29.56 -11.98
CA ILE A 32 2.01 29.20 -11.15
C ILE A 32 2.90 28.16 -11.85
N SER A 33 4.18 28.13 -11.48
CA SER A 33 5.09 27.03 -11.82
C SER A 33 4.76 25.78 -11.01
N PHE A 34 5.30 24.60 -11.41
CA PHE A 34 5.06 23.37 -10.66
C PHE A 34 5.63 23.46 -9.23
N GLU A 35 6.78 24.10 -9.06
CA GLU A 35 7.48 24.27 -7.78
C GLU A 35 6.65 25.05 -6.74
N GLU A 36 5.66 25.79 -7.19
CA GLU A 36 4.75 26.59 -6.33
C GLU A 36 3.47 25.83 -5.94
N ILE A 37 3.34 24.56 -6.38
CA ILE A 37 2.12 23.79 -6.17
C ILE A 37 1.77 23.58 -4.68
N THR A 38 2.78 23.43 -3.82
CA THR A 38 2.62 23.25 -2.37
C THR A 38 2.20 24.54 -1.67
N ASP A 39 2.49 25.72 -2.26
CA ASP A 39 2.04 27.02 -1.73
C ASP A 39 0.54 27.23 -2.02
N LYS A 40 0.07 26.64 -3.13
CA LYS A 40 -1.32 26.77 -3.57
C LYS A 40 -2.24 25.69 -3.00
N TYR A 41 -1.76 24.45 -2.93
CA TYR A 41 -2.49 23.33 -2.37
C TYR A 41 -1.94 22.93 -1.00
N ASN A 42 -2.83 22.71 -0.06
CA ASN A 42 -2.49 22.10 1.23
C ASN A 42 -2.33 20.59 1.06
N ILE A 43 -1.18 20.18 0.51
CA ILE A 43 -0.90 18.76 0.28
C ILE A 43 -0.60 18.09 1.62
N VAL A 44 -1.44 17.13 1.98
CA VAL A 44 -1.34 16.31 3.19
C VAL A 44 -1.39 14.85 2.79
N THR A 45 -0.48 14.03 3.31
CA THR A 45 -0.50 12.58 3.06
C THR A 45 -1.47 11.87 3.98
N CYS A 46 -2.11 10.83 3.47
CA CYS A 46 -2.96 9.95 4.26
C CYS A 46 -2.49 8.50 4.05
N SER A 47 -2.07 7.85 5.13
CA SER A 47 -1.63 6.46 5.13
C SER A 47 -2.65 5.58 5.84
N ILE A 48 -3.11 4.52 5.18
CA ILE A 48 -4.02 3.53 5.74
C ILE A 48 -3.31 2.18 5.76
N SER A 49 -3.30 1.53 6.91
CA SER A 49 -2.76 0.17 7.05
C SER A 49 -3.76 -0.76 7.72
N TYR A 50 -3.87 -1.97 7.22
CA TYR A 50 -4.71 -3.03 7.73
C TYR A 50 -3.85 -4.13 8.35
N GLU A 51 -4.26 -4.65 9.52
CA GLU A 51 -3.65 -5.85 10.11
C GLU A 51 -3.88 -7.07 9.20
N ILE A 52 -5.07 -7.14 8.59
CA ILE A 52 -5.47 -8.16 7.62
C ILE A 52 -5.96 -7.45 6.36
N ASP A 53 -5.33 -7.69 5.23
CA ASP A 53 -5.81 -7.16 3.95
C ASP A 53 -7.08 -7.93 3.53
N PRO A 54 -8.23 -7.23 3.44
CA PRO A 54 -9.50 -7.88 3.11
C PRO A 54 -9.55 -8.47 1.71
N LEU A 55 -8.57 -8.17 0.86
CA LEU A 55 -8.48 -8.60 -0.54
C LEU A 55 -7.14 -9.29 -0.86
N ALA A 56 -6.44 -9.82 0.14
CA ALA A 56 -5.13 -10.43 -0.06
C ALA A 56 -5.14 -11.51 -1.15
N LYS A 57 -6.15 -12.39 -1.14
CA LYS A 57 -6.32 -13.46 -2.14
C LYS A 57 -6.66 -12.92 -3.52
N GLU A 58 -7.61 -11.98 -3.58
CA GLU A 58 -8.06 -11.39 -4.84
C GLU A 58 -6.96 -10.59 -5.54
N LYS A 59 -6.01 -10.07 -4.78
CA LYS A 59 -4.87 -9.33 -5.33
C LYS A 59 -3.91 -10.23 -6.09
N ILE A 60 -3.62 -11.43 -5.60
CA ILE A 60 -2.74 -12.37 -6.28
C ILE A 60 -3.39 -12.96 -7.54
N THR A 61 -4.67 -13.31 -7.49
CA THR A 61 -5.38 -13.85 -8.66
C THR A 61 -5.55 -12.82 -9.77
N SER A 62 -5.70 -11.54 -9.43
CA SER A 62 -5.83 -10.47 -10.41
C SER A 62 -4.49 -10.03 -11.07
N ASN A 63 -3.38 -10.68 -10.73
CA ASN A 63 -2.09 -10.51 -11.43
C ASN A 63 -1.95 -11.43 -12.64
N SER A 64 -2.81 -12.45 -12.81
CA SER A 64 -2.90 -13.21 -14.06
C SER A 64 -3.39 -12.30 -15.19
N GLU A 65 -2.83 -12.47 -16.40
CA GLU A 65 -3.19 -11.72 -17.61
C GLU A 65 -4.62 -12.01 -18.12
N GLU A 66 -5.44 -12.68 -17.32
CA GLU A 66 -6.82 -12.96 -17.65
C GLU A 66 -7.66 -11.69 -17.71
N GLU A 67 -8.48 -11.57 -18.75
CA GLU A 67 -9.44 -10.47 -18.87
C GLU A 67 -10.35 -10.42 -17.65
N LYS A 68 -10.49 -9.23 -17.06
CA LYS A 68 -11.39 -8.99 -15.93
C LYS A 68 -12.82 -9.41 -16.29
N LYS A 69 -13.40 -10.25 -15.45
CA LYS A 69 -14.80 -10.66 -15.61
C LYS A 69 -15.73 -9.47 -15.29
N TYR A 70 -16.80 -9.36 -16.07
CA TYR A 70 -17.83 -8.34 -15.82
C TYR A 70 -18.34 -8.43 -14.37
N GLY A 71 -18.34 -7.29 -13.66
CA GLY A 71 -18.78 -7.21 -12.26
C GLY A 71 -17.73 -7.60 -11.21
N GLU A 72 -16.53 -8.02 -11.60
CA GLU A 72 -15.45 -8.38 -10.66
C GLU A 72 -15.06 -7.20 -9.76
N ASP A 73 -14.94 -6.00 -10.31
CA ASP A 73 -14.59 -4.80 -9.53
C ASP A 73 -15.65 -4.49 -8.45
N VAL A 74 -16.94 -4.67 -8.77
CA VAL A 74 -18.02 -4.49 -7.79
C VAL A 74 -17.95 -5.54 -6.68
N SER A 75 -17.71 -6.80 -7.04
CA SER A 75 -17.51 -7.89 -6.08
C SER A 75 -16.32 -7.61 -5.14
N HIS A 76 -15.20 -7.11 -5.68
CA HIS A 76 -14.02 -6.76 -4.88
C HIS A 76 -14.30 -5.56 -3.95
N ILE A 77 -15.05 -4.55 -4.40
CA ILE A 77 -15.45 -3.44 -3.53
C ILE A 77 -16.29 -3.97 -2.37
N PHE A 78 -17.28 -4.83 -2.65
CA PHE A 78 -18.14 -5.41 -1.61
C PHE A 78 -17.34 -6.26 -0.61
N LYS A 79 -16.47 -7.14 -1.10
CA LYS A 79 -15.54 -7.93 -0.26
C LYS A 79 -14.62 -7.02 0.58
N GLY A 80 -14.06 -5.98 -0.03
CA GLY A 80 -13.22 -5.00 0.66
C GLY A 80 -13.95 -4.29 1.81
N ILE A 81 -15.26 -4.11 1.71
CA ILE A 81 -16.09 -3.53 2.78
C ILE A 81 -16.40 -4.58 3.86
N MET A 82 -16.81 -5.79 3.47
CA MET A 82 -17.40 -6.80 4.35
C MET A 82 -16.36 -7.70 5.03
N ASN A 83 -15.24 -7.98 4.36
CA ASN A 83 -14.23 -8.89 4.89
C ASN A 83 -13.54 -8.32 6.14
N ASN A 84 -13.07 -9.24 6.98
CA ASN A 84 -12.29 -8.90 8.18
C ASN A 84 -11.01 -8.15 7.80
N LYS A 85 -10.71 -7.09 8.55
CA LYS A 85 -9.51 -6.24 8.39
C LYS A 85 -8.58 -6.33 9.60
N GLY A 86 -9.00 -7.06 10.64
CA GLY A 86 -8.33 -6.96 11.93
C GLY A 86 -8.39 -5.52 12.44
N GLN A 87 -7.27 -5.01 12.90
CA GLN A 87 -7.12 -3.61 13.27
C GLN A 87 -6.83 -2.77 12.04
N VAL A 88 -7.29 -1.52 12.06
CA VAL A 88 -7.06 -0.54 10.99
C VAL A 88 -6.40 0.69 11.60
N HIS A 89 -5.37 1.18 10.96
CA HIS A 89 -4.71 2.43 11.33
C HIS A 89 -4.80 3.43 10.19
N LEU A 90 -5.33 4.61 10.49
CA LEU A 90 -5.34 5.76 9.61
C LEU A 90 -4.41 6.82 10.19
N SER A 91 -3.43 7.25 9.42
CA SER A 91 -2.54 8.36 9.76
C SER A 91 -2.71 9.49 8.77
N ILE A 92 -2.89 10.69 9.28
CA ILE A 92 -2.88 11.92 8.50
C ILE A 92 -1.58 12.63 8.82
N GLY A 93 -0.74 12.83 7.80
CA GLY A 93 0.56 13.47 7.94
C GLY A 93 0.46 14.99 8.07
N GLU A 94 1.60 15.63 8.23
CA GLU A 94 1.69 17.08 8.22
C GLU A 94 1.61 17.62 6.78
N GLN A 95 1.27 18.92 6.66
CA GLN A 95 1.28 19.59 5.38
C GLN A 95 2.70 19.62 4.79
N ILE A 96 2.83 19.16 3.55
CA ILE A 96 4.09 19.25 2.80
C ILE A 96 4.28 20.71 2.38
N LYS A 97 5.39 21.31 2.82
CA LYS A 97 5.78 22.68 2.53
C LYS A 97 7.15 22.71 1.87
N GLY A 98 7.35 23.65 0.97
CA GLY A 98 8.61 23.86 0.27
C GLY A 98 8.40 23.86 -1.24
N ARG A 99 9.47 24.12 -1.98
CA ARG A 99 9.48 24.09 -3.45
C ARG A 99 10.15 22.82 -3.93
N PHE A 100 9.48 22.10 -4.80
CA PHE A 100 9.93 20.80 -5.30
C PHE A 100 9.66 20.70 -6.79
N ASN A 101 10.56 20.07 -7.51
CA ASN A 101 10.21 19.55 -8.83
C ASN A 101 9.30 18.31 -8.68
N VAL A 102 8.80 17.78 -9.82
CA VAL A 102 7.86 16.65 -9.82
C VAL A 102 8.42 15.43 -9.12
N GLU A 103 9.68 15.09 -9.38
CA GLU A 103 10.33 13.89 -8.82
C GLU A 103 10.58 14.03 -7.31
N GLU A 104 11.04 15.20 -6.88
CA GLU A 104 11.27 15.50 -5.49
C GLU A 104 9.97 15.46 -4.68
N LEU A 105 8.89 16.05 -5.20
CA LEU A 105 7.59 16.04 -4.54
C LEU A 105 7.02 14.61 -4.46
N THR A 106 7.16 13.82 -5.54
CA THR A 106 6.76 12.41 -5.56
C THR A 106 7.47 11.63 -4.46
N LYS A 107 8.80 11.73 -4.39
CA LYS A 107 9.62 11.06 -3.36
C LYS A 107 9.27 11.54 -1.95
N LYS A 108 8.99 12.84 -1.78
CA LYS A 108 8.58 13.40 -0.48
C LYS A 108 7.25 12.83 -0.01
N ILE A 109 6.26 12.72 -0.90
CA ILE A 109 4.95 12.12 -0.60
C ILE A 109 5.13 10.65 -0.21
N ASP A 110 5.87 9.86 -1.01
CA ASP A 110 6.13 8.45 -0.74
C ASP A 110 6.82 8.25 0.61
N SER A 111 7.85 9.04 0.89
CA SER A 111 8.56 9.00 2.17
C SER A 111 7.64 9.28 3.36
N GLU A 112 6.75 10.27 3.26
CA GLU A 112 5.81 10.59 4.33
C GLU A 112 4.74 9.50 4.52
N ILE A 113 4.26 8.89 3.43
CA ILE A 113 3.31 7.77 3.49
C ILE A 113 3.97 6.57 4.16
N ILE A 114 5.18 6.18 3.73
CA ILE A 114 5.93 5.04 4.28
C ILE A 114 6.24 5.28 5.76
N LYS A 115 6.71 6.47 6.12
CA LYS A 115 7.00 6.85 7.52
C LYS A 115 5.78 6.69 8.42
N ASN A 116 4.61 7.10 7.95
CA ASN A 116 3.36 7.10 8.72
C ASN A 116 2.57 5.79 8.61
N TYR A 117 3.00 4.85 7.76
CA TYR A 117 2.38 3.53 7.65
C TYR A 117 2.65 2.72 8.93
N LYS A 118 1.61 2.22 9.59
CA LYS A 118 1.76 1.33 10.75
C LYS A 118 2.04 -0.10 10.28
N LEU A 119 3.14 -0.68 10.77
CA LEU A 119 3.40 -2.10 10.63
C LEU A 119 2.62 -2.90 11.69
N TRP A 120 2.16 -4.08 11.30
CA TRP A 120 1.42 -5.02 12.12
C TRP A 120 2.24 -6.31 12.32
N GLU A 121 1.85 -7.14 13.29
CA GLU A 121 2.47 -8.47 13.48
C GLU A 121 2.45 -9.31 12.19
N THR A 122 1.40 -9.17 11.36
CA THR A 122 1.30 -9.84 10.06
C THR A 122 2.41 -9.41 9.09
N ASN A 123 2.76 -8.13 9.07
CA ASN A 123 3.89 -7.64 8.25
C ASN A 123 5.23 -8.20 8.76
N GLU A 124 5.46 -8.13 10.06
CA GLU A 124 6.71 -8.59 10.68
C GLU A 124 6.90 -10.10 10.54
N TYR A 125 5.84 -10.88 10.75
CA TYR A 125 5.87 -12.32 10.58
C TYR A 125 6.22 -12.71 9.14
N ALA A 126 5.53 -12.12 8.16
CA ALA A 126 5.78 -12.39 6.75
C ALA A 126 7.21 -12.05 6.34
N PHE A 127 7.73 -10.89 6.81
CA PHE A 127 9.10 -10.48 6.54
C PHE A 127 10.13 -11.47 7.12
N LYS A 128 9.99 -11.87 8.40
CA LYS A 128 10.89 -12.83 9.03
C LYS A 128 10.83 -14.20 8.37
N PHE A 129 9.63 -14.65 8.01
CA PHE A 129 9.44 -15.92 7.32
C PHE A 129 10.12 -15.95 5.95
N LEU A 130 9.92 -14.92 5.13
CA LEU A 130 10.52 -14.84 3.79
C LEU A 130 12.04 -14.67 3.83
N LYS A 131 12.56 -13.92 4.80
CA LYS A 131 13.99 -13.65 4.93
C LYS A 131 14.77 -14.83 5.46
N ASP A 132 14.30 -15.43 6.56
CA ASP A 132 15.07 -16.37 7.36
C ASP A 132 14.36 -17.75 7.51
N ASN A 133 13.24 -17.96 6.83
CA ASN A 133 12.34 -19.10 7.05
C ASN A 133 11.95 -19.27 8.53
N LEU A 134 11.84 -18.15 9.24
CA LEU A 134 11.62 -18.15 10.69
C LEU A 134 10.13 -18.07 11.01
N HIS A 135 9.62 -19.13 11.65
CA HIS A 135 8.29 -19.15 12.25
C HIS A 135 8.34 -18.54 13.66
N ASP A 136 8.21 -17.22 13.74
CA ASP A 136 8.24 -16.53 15.02
C ASP A 136 6.98 -16.81 15.84
N SER A 137 7.10 -17.73 16.79
CA SER A 137 5.99 -18.14 17.66
C SER A 137 5.53 -17.07 18.65
N SER A 138 6.28 -16.00 18.83
CA SER A 138 5.87 -14.85 19.66
C SER A 138 4.77 -14.03 18.97
N LEU A 139 4.74 -14.02 17.63
CA LEU A 139 3.74 -13.32 16.79
C LEU A 139 2.50 -14.22 16.56
N ARG A 140 1.81 -14.58 17.63
CA ARG A 140 0.74 -15.60 17.60
C ARG A 140 -0.42 -15.25 16.67
N ARG A 141 -0.86 -14.00 16.65
CA ARG A 141 -1.98 -13.58 15.80
C ARG A 141 -1.64 -13.71 14.33
N ALA A 142 -0.46 -13.25 13.96
CA ALA A 142 0.04 -13.39 12.60
C ALA A 142 0.20 -14.85 12.19
N LYS A 143 0.81 -15.67 13.06
CA LYS A 143 0.96 -17.10 12.81
C LYS A 143 -0.39 -17.77 12.56
N ASN A 144 -1.37 -17.57 13.43
CA ASN A 144 -2.70 -18.16 13.26
C ASN A 144 -3.35 -17.71 11.95
N TYR A 145 -3.24 -16.43 11.61
CA TYR A 145 -3.76 -15.92 10.34
C TYR A 145 -3.14 -16.65 9.13
N TYR A 146 -1.82 -16.83 9.11
CA TYR A 146 -1.15 -17.51 8.00
C TYR A 146 -1.40 -19.01 7.98
N ASP A 147 -1.53 -19.67 9.14
CA ASP A 147 -1.92 -21.08 9.23
C ASP A 147 -3.35 -21.31 8.67
N GLU A 148 -4.30 -20.45 9.02
CA GLU A 148 -5.66 -20.47 8.47
C GLU A 148 -5.68 -20.18 6.96
N LEU A 149 -4.85 -19.23 6.52
CA LEU A 149 -4.73 -18.88 5.11
C LEU A 149 -4.18 -20.05 4.29
N LEU A 150 -3.14 -20.75 4.80
CA LEU A 150 -2.54 -21.92 4.16
C LEU A 150 -3.53 -23.05 3.92
N ALA A 151 -4.56 -23.18 4.75
CA ALA A 151 -5.64 -24.15 4.54
C ALA A 151 -6.53 -23.85 3.32
N THR A 152 -6.42 -22.66 2.74
CA THR A 152 -7.34 -22.15 1.70
C THR A 152 -6.65 -21.69 0.42
N VAL A 153 -5.31 -21.69 0.40
CA VAL A 153 -4.48 -21.31 -0.76
C VAL A 153 -3.34 -22.30 -0.94
N THR A 154 -2.71 -22.30 -2.10
CA THR A 154 -1.48 -23.04 -2.36
C THR A 154 -0.29 -22.41 -1.64
N LYS A 155 0.84 -23.14 -1.57
CA LYS A 155 2.07 -22.59 -0.98
C LYS A 155 2.62 -21.39 -1.76
N ASP A 156 2.53 -21.43 -3.08
CA ASP A 156 3.01 -20.35 -3.94
C ASP A 156 2.15 -19.10 -3.75
N GLU A 157 0.83 -19.26 -3.75
CA GLU A 157 -0.09 -18.15 -3.43
C GLU A 157 0.15 -17.57 -2.03
N LEU A 158 0.45 -18.43 -1.04
CA LEU A 158 0.79 -17.95 0.31
C LEU A 158 2.08 -17.12 0.29
N ASN A 159 3.11 -17.55 -0.45
CA ASN A 159 4.34 -16.77 -0.59
C ASN A 159 4.09 -15.41 -1.25
N ASP A 160 3.24 -15.36 -2.26
CA ASP A 160 2.85 -14.10 -2.91
C ASP A 160 2.12 -13.17 -1.93
N ILE A 161 1.18 -13.72 -1.14
CA ILE A 161 0.49 -12.97 -0.09
C ILE A 161 1.49 -12.48 0.96
N MET A 162 2.38 -13.35 1.45
CA MET A 162 3.40 -12.95 2.42
C MET A 162 4.32 -11.86 1.86
N THR A 163 4.66 -11.90 0.58
CA THR A 163 5.44 -10.85 -0.08
C THR A 163 4.73 -9.51 -0.03
N GLN A 164 3.41 -9.47 -0.25
CA GLN A 164 2.63 -8.24 -0.12
C GLN A 164 2.70 -7.66 1.30
N TYR A 165 2.66 -8.51 2.32
CA TYR A 165 2.77 -8.08 3.73
C TYR A 165 4.20 -7.69 4.12
N ALA A 166 5.23 -8.30 3.55
CA ALA A 166 6.63 -8.00 3.85
C ALA A 166 7.11 -6.70 3.20
N ASN A 167 6.60 -6.33 2.03
CA ASN A 167 7.04 -5.16 1.28
C ASN A 167 6.94 -3.83 2.07
N PRO A 168 5.92 -3.54 2.89
CA PRO A 168 5.91 -2.36 3.73
C PRO A 168 7.04 -2.32 4.78
N VAL A 169 7.49 -3.48 5.29
CA VAL A 169 8.64 -3.55 6.20
C VAL A 169 9.89 -3.14 5.46
N LEU A 170 10.12 -3.73 4.28
CA LEU A 170 11.27 -3.41 3.42
C LEU A 170 11.30 -1.94 3.03
N ALA A 171 10.14 -1.36 2.68
CA ALA A 171 10.04 0.05 2.36
C ALA A 171 10.44 0.94 3.54
N LYS A 172 10.02 0.58 4.78
CA LYS A 172 10.40 1.33 5.98
C LYS A 172 11.87 1.20 6.34
N GLU A 173 12.47 0.05 6.11
CA GLU A 173 13.89 -0.19 6.37
C GLU A 173 14.78 0.38 5.24
N GLY A 174 14.18 0.85 4.15
CA GLY A 174 14.92 1.34 2.98
C GLY A 174 15.64 0.23 2.23
N LEU A 175 15.23 -1.02 2.43
CA LEU A 175 15.82 -2.19 1.79
C LEU A 175 15.09 -2.49 0.47
N ASN A 176 15.86 -2.77 -0.57
CA ASN A 176 15.34 -3.33 -1.82
C ASN A 176 15.66 -4.83 -1.82
N LEU A 177 14.64 -5.66 -1.89
CA LEU A 177 14.81 -7.09 -2.21
C LEU A 177 15.05 -7.29 -3.68
#